data_02c2bf8f1d5585e560bb8132667707f5
#
_entry.id   02c2bf8f1d5585e560bb8132667707f5
#
_cell.length_a   1.000
_cell.length_b   1.000
_cell.length_c   1.000
_cell.angle_alpha   90.00
_cell.angle_beta   90.00
_cell.angle_gamma   90.00
#
_symmetry.space_group_name_H-M   'P 1'
#
loop_
_entity.id
_entity.type
_entity.pdbx_description
1 polymer ?
#
loop_
_entity_poly.entity_id
_entity_poly.type
_entity_poly.pdbx_seq_one_letter_code
_entity_poly.pdbx_strand_id
1 'polypeptide(L)'
;MSLSSFFNKFFKSNRNNNYKIIRYQSNRDLELQDQLNKKLIEIDQEISQTCRSLLEGQIVKLRSNFSKSNNFIDRIGKNIYKTKLDESIIWHQKQLKELYLSRKDLQINLEKIKGIYWINRIKRFLTIIFIGIVILVSLFIFLSGFMIIVYLMPLIILIVLG
;
A
#
# COMPACT_ATOMS: atom_id res chain seq x y z
N MET A 1 8.78 29.03 -23.29
CA MET A 1 7.82 28.88 -22.17
C MET A 1 8.24 27.64 -21.38
N SER A 2 8.61 27.83 -20.11
CA SER A 2 9.16 26.72 -19.30
C SER A 2 8.04 25.79 -18.85
N LEU A 3 8.22 24.47 -18.96
CA LEU A 3 7.31 23.41 -18.49
C LEU A 3 6.91 23.61 -17.01
N SER A 4 7.79 24.18 -16.19
CA SER A 4 7.56 24.48 -14.79
C SER A 4 6.45 25.53 -14.56
N SER A 5 6.31 26.50 -15.47
CA SER A 5 5.26 27.55 -15.38
C SER A 5 3.88 26.99 -15.73
N PHE A 6 3.81 25.99 -16.62
CA PHE A 6 2.56 25.31 -17.00
C PHE A 6 2.04 24.45 -15.86
N PHE A 7 2.92 23.67 -15.21
CA PHE A 7 2.56 22.86 -14.05
C PHE A 7 2.11 23.72 -12.87
N ASN A 8 2.80 24.83 -12.56
CA ASN A 8 2.41 25.72 -11.47
C ASN A 8 1.04 26.37 -11.72
N LYS A 9 0.71 26.72 -12.97
CA LYS A 9 -0.59 27.33 -13.31
C LYS A 9 -1.74 26.31 -13.17
N PHE A 10 -1.49 25.04 -13.53
CA PHE A 10 -2.48 23.95 -13.43
C PHE A 10 -2.76 23.59 -11.97
N PHE A 11 -1.72 23.50 -11.13
CA PHE A 11 -1.86 23.18 -9.70
C PHE A 11 -2.41 24.37 -8.88
N LYS A 12 -2.10 25.61 -9.26
CA LYS A 12 -2.62 26.81 -8.56
C LYS A 12 -4.10 27.07 -8.86
N SER A 13 -4.57 26.75 -10.07
CA SER A 13 -5.99 26.84 -10.45
C SER A 13 -6.87 25.86 -9.67
N ASN A 14 -6.34 24.69 -9.31
CA ASN A 14 -7.13 23.66 -8.63
C ASN A 14 -7.28 23.92 -7.11
N ARG A 15 -6.39 24.75 -6.51
CA ARG A 15 -6.46 25.08 -5.09
C ARG A 15 -7.62 26.04 -4.77
N ASN A 16 -7.98 26.93 -5.69
CA ASN A 16 -9.06 27.90 -5.48
C ASN A 16 -10.48 27.33 -5.70
N ASN A 17 -10.62 26.25 -6.49
CA ASN A 17 -11.94 25.64 -6.73
C ASN A 17 -12.42 24.76 -5.57
N ASN A 18 -11.52 24.23 -4.74
CA ASN A 18 -11.89 23.42 -3.59
C ASN A 18 -12.66 24.22 -2.52
N TYR A 19 -12.44 25.52 -2.38
CA TYR A 19 -13.18 26.36 -1.42
C TYR A 19 -14.62 26.67 -1.86
N LYS A 20 -14.95 26.59 -3.15
CA LYS A 20 -16.32 26.80 -3.63
C LYS A 20 -17.22 25.57 -3.43
N ILE A 21 -16.66 24.37 -3.49
CA ILE A 21 -17.41 23.11 -3.30
C ILE A 21 -17.80 22.93 -1.81
N ILE A 22 -16.99 23.42 -0.88
CA ILE A 22 -17.24 23.31 0.57
C ILE A 22 -18.44 24.15 1.02
N ARG A 23 -18.81 25.20 0.31
CA ARG A 23 -19.95 26.08 0.70
C ARG A 23 -21.34 25.48 0.56
N TYR A 24 -21.48 24.36 -0.13
CA TYR A 24 -22.77 23.67 -0.32
C TYR A 24 -22.88 22.33 0.39
N GLN A 25 -21.90 21.98 1.25
CA GLN A 25 -22.04 20.80 2.09
C GLN A 25 -23.15 21.05 3.11
N SER A 26 -24.21 20.26 3.03
CA SER A 26 -25.31 20.26 4.00
C SER A 26 -24.75 19.97 5.40
N ASN A 27 -25.30 20.57 6.45
CA ASN A 27 -24.96 20.24 7.85
C ASN A 27 -25.02 18.74 8.12
N ARG A 28 -25.90 18.04 7.43
CA ARG A 28 -26.06 16.58 7.47
C ARG A 28 -24.82 15.83 6.93
N ASP A 29 -24.19 16.36 5.87
CA ASP A 29 -22.99 15.75 5.29
C ASP A 29 -21.77 15.94 6.18
N LEU A 30 -21.70 17.06 6.90
CA LEU A 30 -20.64 17.32 7.90
C LEU A 30 -20.77 16.40 9.09
N GLU A 31 -21.97 16.20 9.61
CA GLU A 31 -22.23 15.30 10.73
C GLU A 31 -21.92 13.84 10.35
N LEU A 32 -22.31 13.41 9.16
CA LEU A 32 -21.99 12.08 8.64
C LEU A 32 -20.48 11.91 8.45
N GLN A 33 -19.78 12.95 7.99
CA GLN A 33 -18.33 12.94 7.85
C GLN A 33 -17.63 12.78 9.19
N ASP A 34 -18.10 13.46 10.24
CA ASP A 34 -17.55 13.34 11.59
C ASP A 34 -17.78 11.95 12.19
N GLN A 35 -18.96 11.38 11.97
CA GLN A 35 -19.26 10.01 12.39
C GLN A 35 -18.36 8.99 11.70
N LEU A 36 -18.13 9.13 10.39
CA LEU A 36 -17.23 8.26 9.64
C LEU A 36 -15.76 8.41 10.06
N ASN A 37 -15.32 9.64 10.37
CA ASN A 37 -13.98 9.89 10.89
C ASN A 37 -13.78 9.22 12.27
N LYS A 38 -14.76 9.30 13.17
CA LYS A 38 -14.70 8.63 14.48
C LYS A 38 -14.59 7.12 14.31
N LYS A 39 -15.44 6.51 13.48
CA LYS A 39 -15.38 5.08 13.18
C LYS A 39 -14.03 4.66 12.57
N LEU A 40 -13.44 5.51 11.73
CA LEU A 40 -12.14 5.24 11.14
C LEU A 40 -11.03 5.23 12.19
N ILE A 41 -11.08 6.14 13.17
CA ILE A 41 -10.14 6.15 14.31
C ILE A 41 -10.32 4.90 15.17
N GLU A 42 -11.56 4.48 15.44
CA GLU A 42 -11.85 3.25 16.20
C GLU A 42 -11.24 2.02 15.50
N ILE A 43 -11.47 1.88 14.20
CA ILE A 43 -10.88 0.77 13.42
C ILE A 43 -9.35 0.84 13.40
N ASP A 44 -8.74 2.02 13.30
CA ASP A 44 -7.28 2.16 13.36
C ASP A 44 -6.72 1.75 14.72
N GLN A 45 -7.44 1.99 15.82
CA GLN A 45 -7.09 1.50 17.14
C GLN A 45 -7.21 -0.03 17.24
N GLU A 46 -8.30 -0.62 16.72
CA GLU A 46 -8.48 -2.08 16.68
C GLU A 46 -7.39 -2.77 15.83
N ILE A 47 -7.04 -2.20 14.68
CA ILE A 47 -5.92 -2.69 13.86
C ILE A 47 -4.62 -2.68 14.66
N SER A 48 -4.33 -1.58 15.37
CA SER A 48 -3.12 -1.45 16.19
C SER A 48 -3.08 -2.50 17.30
N GLN A 49 -4.20 -2.72 17.99
CA GLN A 49 -4.31 -3.74 19.05
C GLN A 49 -4.14 -5.14 18.47
N THR A 50 -4.82 -5.47 17.37
CA THR A 50 -4.73 -6.78 16.73
C THR A 50 -3.32 -7.04 16.20
N CYS A 51 -2.64 -6.05 15.63
CA CYS A 51 -1.24 -6.15 15.23
C CYS A 51 -0.33 -6.45 16.42
N ARG A 52 -0.53 -5.78 17.56
CA ARG A 52 0.25 -6.02 18.78
C ARG A 52 0.05 -7.44 19.30
N SER A 53 -1.19 -7.91 19.39
CA SER A 53 -1.50 -9.29 19.82
C SER A 53 -0.91 -10.33 18.87
N LEU A 54 -0.92 -10.06 17.57
CA LEU A 54 -0.30 -10.92 16.56
C LEU A 54 1.23 -10.99 16.72
N LEU A 55 1.88 -9.85 16.95
CA LEU A 55 3.32 -9.81 17.20
C LEU A 55 3.69 -10.54 18.47
N GLU A 56 2.95 -10.36 19.56
CA GLU A 56 3.15 -11.08 20.80
C GLU A 56 3.01 -12.60 20.59
N GLY A 57 1.97 -13.04 19.87
CA GLY A 57 1.79 -14.44 19.51
C GLY A 57 2.96 -15.00 18.71
N GLN A 58 3.49 -14.25 17.73
CA GLN A 58 4.66 -14.64 16.95
C GLN A 58 5.93 -14.74 17.80
N ILE A 59 6.17 -13.78 18.70
CA ILE A 59 7.30 -13.82 19.64
C ILE A 59 7.24 -15.04 20.55
N VAL A 60 6.05 -15.34 21.10
CA VAL A 60 5.85 -16.53 21.95
C VAL A 60 6.10 -17.81 21.14
N LYS A 61 5.65 -17.87 19.89
CA LYS A 61 5.91 -18.99 18.98
C LYS A 61 7.40 -19.19 18.73
N LEU A 62 8.14 -18.13 18.43
CA LEU A 62 9.58 -18.19 18.27
C LEU A 62 10.25 -18.69 19.55
N ARG A 63 9.94 -18.10 20.71
CA ARG A 63 10.50 -18.53 22.01
C ARG A 63 10.21 -20.02 22.31
N SER A 64 9.00 -20.48 22.01
CA SER A 64 8.62 -21.89 22.20
C SER A 64 9.39 -22.86 21.32
N ASN A 65 9.82 -22.42 20.13
CA ASN A 65 10.63 -23.22 19.21
C ASN A 65 12.07 -23.43 19.71
N PHE A 66 12.64 -22.42 20.40
CA PHE A 66 13.99 -22.51 20.95
C PHE A 66 14.07 -23.26 22.27
N SER A 67 12.94 -23.50 22.98
CA SER A 67 12.94 -24.23 24.24
C SER A 67 13.08 -25.73 23.97
N LYS A 68 14.23 -26.32 24.36
CA LYS A 68 14.44 -27.78 24.36
C LYS A 68 13.58 -28.44 25.43
N SER A 69 12.76 -29.44 25.04
CA SER A 69 12.01 -30.28 25.97
C SER A 69 12.66 -31.66 26.06
N ASN A 70 13.01 -32.10 27.25
CA ASN A 70 13.70 -33.38 27.47
C ASN A 70 12.74 -34.52 27.77
N ASN A 71 11.47 -34.25 28.14
CA ASN A 71 10.48 -35.25 28.54
C ASN A 71 9.40 -35.47 27.48
N PHE A 72 8.92 -36.73 27.35
CA PHE A 72 7.88 -37.10 26.38
C PHE A 72 6.54 -36.36 26.63
N ILE A 73 6.15 -36.24 27.90
CA ILE A 73 4.92 -35.53 28.33
C ILE A 73 5.00 -34.06 27.96
N ASP A 74 6.16 -33.42 28.16
CA ASP A 74 6.40 -32.03 27.78
C ASP A 74 6.31 -31.82 26.26
N ARG A 75 6.71 -32.82 25.47
CA ARG A 75 6.59 -32.77 23.99
C ARG A 75 5.15 -32.74 23.52
N ILE A 76 4.28 -33.58 24.14
CA ILE A 76 2.85 -33.61 23.81
C ILE A 76 2.19 -32.28 24.21
N GLY A 77 2.41 -31.81 25.41
CA GLY A 77 1.90 -30.53 25.90
C GLY A 77 2.36 -29.34 25.01
N LYS A 78 3.62 -29.38 24.61
CA LYS A 78 4.21 -28.36 23.71
C LYS A 78 3.59 -28.37 22.30
N ASN A 79 3.27 -29.56 21.77
CA ASN A 79 2.60 -29.67 20.46
C ASN A 79 1.17 -29.11 20.52
N ILE A 80 0.40 -29.46 21.53
CA ILE A 80 -0.96 -28.93 21.73
C ILE A 80 -0.92 -27.39 21.90
N TYR A 81 0.02 -26.89 22.68
CA TYR A 81 0.21 -25.46 22.87
C TYR A 81 0.55 -24.74 21.57
N LYS A 82 1.46 -25.32 20.76
CA LYS A 82 1.82 -24.78 19.43
C LYS A 82 0.63 -24.74 18.49
N THR A 83 -0.16 -25.81 18.43
CA THR A 83 -1.36 -25.84 17.57
C THR A 83 -2.34 -24.74 17.95
N LYS A 84 -2.64 -24.58 19.23
CA LYS A 84 -3.52 -23.51 19.72
C LYS A 84 -2.96 -22.10 19.42
N LEU A 85 -1.65 -21.94 19.54
CA LEU A 85 -0.98 -20.69 19.23
C LEU A 85 -1.03 -20.37 17.72
N ASP A 86 -0.87 -21.38 16.88
CA ASP A 86 -0.98 -21.23 15.43
C ASP A 86 -2.41 -20.89 15.01
N GLU A 87 -3.41 -21.51 15.59
CA GLU A 87 -4.82 -21.18 15.39
C GLU A 87 -5.11 -19.73 15.80
N SER A 88 -4.60 -19.28 16.95
CA SER A 88 -4.73 -17.90 17.41
C SER A 88 -4.08 -16.90 16.46
N ILE A 89 -2.88 -17.20 15.97
CA ILE A 89 -2.17 -16.36 14.98
C ILE A 89 -2.98 -16.26 13.68
N ILE A 90 -3.48 -17.36 13.15
CA ILE A 90 -4.30 -17.40 11.93
C ILE A 90 -5.60 -16.60 12.15
N TRP A 91 -6.22 -16.73 13.30
CA TRP A 91 -7.43 -15.98 13.63
C TRP A 91 -7.17 -14.46 13.65
N HIS A 92 -6.10 -14.01 14.32
CA HIS A 92 -5.72 -12.59 14.33
C HIS A 92 -5.35 -12.07 12.94
N GLN A 93 -4.70 -12.88 12.09
CA GLN A 93 -4.42 -12.51 10.70
C GLN A 93 -5.70 -12.32 9.89
N LYS A 94 -6.68 -13.22 10.07
CA LYS A 94 -7.98 -13.11 9.42
C LYS A 94 -8.73 -11.85 9.88
N GLN A 95 -8.79 -11.63 11.18
CA GLN A 95 -9.39 -10.44 11.77
C GLN A 95 -8.73 -9.15 11.25
N LEU A 96 -7.41 -9.12 11.19
CA LEU A 96 -6.66 -7.99 10.66
C LEU A 96 -7.03 -7.70 9.21
N LYS A 97 -7.15 -8.73 8.38
CA LYS A 97 -7.57 -8.59 6.99
C LYS A 97 -8.98 -7.98 6.87
N GLU A 98 -9.92 -8.44 7.68
CA GLU A 98 -11.28 -7.92 7.72
C GLU A 98 -11.33 -6.44 8.17
N LEU A 99 -10.54 -6.09 9.18
CA LEU A 99 -10.41 -4.70 9.63
C LEU A 99 -9.83 -3.78 8.54
N TYR A 100 -8.81 -4.22 7.80
CA TYR A 100 -8.27 -3.45 6.68
C TYR A 100 -9.28 -3.26 5.55
N LEU A 101 -10.11 -4.26 5.26
CA LEU A 101 -11.19 -4.12 4.27
C LEU A 101 -12.24 -3.11 4.74
N SER A 102 -12.70 -3.21 5.99
CA SER A 102 -13.65 -2.28 6.59
C SER A 102 -13.12 -0.85 6.63
N ARG A 103 -11.84 -0.68 6.99
CA ARG A 103 -11.15 0.62 6.93
C ARG A 103 -11.17 1.22 5.53
N LYS A 104 -10.85 0.40 4.52
CA LYS A 104 -10.84 0.83 3.11
C LYS A 104 -12.24 1.25 2.64
N ASP A 105 -13.27 0.52 3.02
CA ASP A 105 -14.65 0.83 2.63
C ASP A 105 -15.13 2.14 3.30
N LEU A 106 -14.82 2.35 4.57
CA LEU A 106 -15.10 3.61 5.26
C LEU A 106 -14.35 4.78 4.61
N GLN A 107 -13.10 4.60 4.24
CA GLN A 107 -12.31 5.63 3.56
C GLN A 107 -12.90 5.98 2.21
N ILE A 108 -13.35 4.98 1.42
CA ILE A 108 -14.03 5.21 0.14
C ILE A 108 -15.33 5.99 0.34
N ASN A 109 -16.12 5.65 1.34
CA ASN A 109 -17.37 6.34 1.64
C ASN A 109 -17.11 7.79 2.07
N LEU A 110 -16.10 8.03 2.87
CA LEU A 110 -15.67 9.36 3.28
C LEU A 110 -15.15 10.18 2.10
N GLU A 111 -14.39 9.60 1.18
CA GLU A 111 -13.96 10.25 -0.07
C GLU A 111 -15.14 10.58 -0.99
N LYS A 112 -16.18 9.73 -1.03
CA LYS A 112 -17.41 9.99 -1.80
C LYS A 112 -18.18 11.19 -1.25
N ILE A 113 -18.34 11.28 0.07
CA ILE A 113 -19.03 12.40 0.73
C ILE A 113 -18.25 13.70 0.53
N LYS A 114 -16.92 13.65 0.62
CA LYS A 114 -16.05 14.80 0.33
C LYS A 114 -16.04 15.23 -1.14
N GLY A 115 -16.65 14.48 -2.05
CA GLY A 115 -16.61 14.74 -3.50
C GLY A 115 -15.23 14.55 -4.15
N ILE A 116 -14.24 14.06 -3.39
CA ILE A 116 -12.84 13.94 -3.83
C ILE A 116 -12.57 12.56 -4.47
N TYR A 117 -13.51 11.64 -4.33
CA TYR A 117 -13.36 10.25 -4.79
C TYR A 117 -12.94 10.15 -6.27
N TRP A 118 -13.59 10.90 -7.17
CA TRP A 118 -13.29 10.89 -8.59
C TRP A 118 -11.92 11.47 -8.90
N ILE A 119 -11.55 12.55 -8.21
CA ILE A 119 -10.25 13.21 -8.40
C ILE A 119 -9.11 12.28 -7.98
N ASN A 120 -9.25 11.61 -6.84
CA ASN A 120 -8.27 10.65 -6.35
C ASN A 120 -8.17 9.42 -7.26
N ARG A 121 -9.28 8.96 -7.83
CA ARG A 121 -9.29 7.85 -8.76
C ARG A 121 -8.58 8.19 -10.07
N ILE A 122 -8.85 9.36 -10.64
CA ILE A 122 -8.18 9.87 -11.85
C ILE A 122 -6.69 10.07 -11.57
N LYS A 123 -6.32 10.64 -10.43
CA LYS A 123 -4.91 10.83 -10.05
C LYS A 123 -4.16 9.50 -9.97
N ARG A 124 -4.73 8.48 -9.33
CA ARG A 124 -4.13 7.13 -9.26
C ARG A 124 -3.98 6.52 -10.66
N PHE A 125 -5.00 6.65 -11.50
CA PHE A 125 -4.95 6.15 -12.88
C PHE A 125 -3.86 6.84 -13.70
N LEU A 126 -3.75 8.16 -13.63
CA LEU A 126 -2.68 8.92 -14.29
C LEU A 126 -1.28 8.53 -13.79
N THR A 127 -1.14 8.27 -12.48
CA THR A 127 0.14 7.81 -11.91
C THR A 127 0.55 6.46 -12.48
N ILE A 128 -0.39 5.52 -12.60
CA ILE A 128 -0.13 4.19 -13.17
C ILE A 128 0.28 4.30 -14.65
N ILE A 129 -0.42 5.13 -15.44
CA ILE A 129 -0.07 5.38 -16.83
C ILE A 129 1.33 6.00 -16.92
N PHE A 130 1.64 6.98 -16.10
CA PHE A 130 2.96 7.62 -16.09
C PHE A 130 4.08 6.62 -15.80
N ILE A 131 3.91 5.76 -14.79
CA ILE A 131 4.86 4.69 -14.48
C ILE A 131 5.01 3.73 -15.65
N GLY A 132 3.90 3.34 -16.31
CA GLY A 132 3.93 2.50 -17.51
C GLY A 132 4.73 3.11 -18.66
N ILE A 133 4.55 4.42 -18.91
CA ILE A 133 5.32 5.15 -19.94
C ILE A 133 6.81 5.17 -19.60
N VAL A 134 7.17 5.44 -18.33
CA VAL A 134 8.58 5.46 -17.89
C VAL A 134 9.23 4.10 -18.10
N ILE A 135 8.55 3.01 -17.75
CA ILE A 135 9.05 1.64 -17.95
C ILE A 135 9.24 1.37 -19.45
N LEU A 136 8.28 1.75 -20.29
CA LEU A 136 8.34 1.54 -21.74
C LEU A 136 9.50 2.31 -22.39
N VAL A 137 9.70 3.57 -22.01
CA VAL A 137 10.81 4.39 -22.46
C VAL A 137 12.16 3.81 -22.01
N SER A 138 12.24 3.36 -20.74
CA SER A 138 13.45 2.71 -20.20
C SER A 138 13.80 1.44 -20.99
N LEU A 139 12.79 0.61 -21.29
CA LEU A 139 12.96 -0.60 -22.09
C LEU A 139 13.45 -0.28 -23.51
N PHE A 140 12.88 0.76 -24.12
CA PHE A 140 13.28 1.20 -25.46
C PHE A 140 14.74 1.68 -25.50
N ILE A 141 15.17 2.46 -24.50
CA ILE A 141 16.57 2.90 -24.36
C ILE A 141 17.50 1.69 -24.17
N PHE A 142 17.10 0.73 -23.33
CA PHE A 142 17.87 -0.48 -23.09
C PHE A 142 18.05 -1.31 -24.38
N LEU A 143 16.97 -1.53 -25.12
CA LEU A 143 17.01 -2.28 -26.38
C LEU A 143 17.85 -1.57 -27.45
N SER A 144 17.74 -0.24 -27.61
CA SER A 144 18.55 0.53 -28.53
C SER A 144 20.03 0.50 -28.15
N GLY A 145 20.38 0.59 -26.87
CA GLY A 145 21.75 0.42 -26.37
C GLY A 145 22.32 -0.96 -26.66
N PHE A 146 21.51 -2.00 -26.50
CA PHE A 146 21.91 -3.38 -26.81
C PHE A 146 22.18 -3.56 -28.31
N MET A 147 21.31 -3.01 -29.19
CA MET A 147 21.52 -3.04 -30.65
C MET A 147 22.81 -2.36 -31.06
N ILE A 148 23.15 -1.21 -30.50
CA ILE A 148 24.40 -0.51 -30.77
C ILE A 148 25.62 -1.39 -30.45
N ILE A 149 25.60 -2.07 -29.28
CA ILE A 149 26.67 -2.97 -28.85
C ILE A 149 26.83 -4.12 -29.84
N VAL A 150 25.73 -4.75 -30.28
CA VAL A 150 25.75 -5.86 -31.26
C VAL A 150 26.33 -5.42 -32.57
N TYR A 151 26.03 -4.21 -33.07
CA TYR A 151 26.59 -3.67 -34.34
C TYR A 151 28.06 -3.27 -34.21
N LEU A 152 28.51 -2.80 -33.03
CA LEU A 152 29.91 -2.42 -32.82
C LEU A 152 30.84 -3.61 -32.55
N MET A 153 30.32 -4.75 -32.07
CA MET A 153 31.12 -5.95 -31.77
C MET A 153 31.98 -6.44 -32.94
N PRO A 154 31.45 -6.61 -34.16
CA PRO A 154 32.26 -7.05 -35.31
C PRO A 154 33.40 -6.06 -35.65
N LEU A 155 33.14 -4.76 -35.49
CA LEU A 155 34.12 -3.71 -35.76
C LEU A 155 35.25 -3.71 -34.74
N ILE A 156 34.95 -3.94 -33.43
CA ILE A 156 35.93 -4.10 -32.37
C ILE A 156 36.80 -5.34 -32.62
N ILE A 157 36.19 -6.46 -33.00
CA ILE A 157 36.89 -7.70 -33.32
C ILE A 157 37.86 -7.48 -34.51
N LEU A 158 37.43 -6.76 -35.55
CA LEU A 158 38.25 -6.46 -36.70
C LEU A 158 39.46 -5.57 -36.38
N ILE A 159 39.31 -4.61 -35.45
CA ILE A 159 40.40 -3.75 -34.98
C ILE A 159 41.39 -4.52 -34.09
N VAL A 160 40.92 -5.50 -33.31
CA VAL A 160 41.79 -6.27 -32.41
C VAL A 160 42.57 -7.38 -33.16
N LEU A 161 42.03 -7.91 -34.23
CA LEU A 161 42.62 -9.00 -35.01
C LEU A 161 43.47 -8.51 -36.22
N GLY A 162 43.35 -7.24 -36.63
CA GLY A 162 44.14 -6.63 -37.71
C GLY A 162 45.30 -5.80 -37.16
#